data_21df787234221e9e2eb618807d2676e9
#
_entry.id   21df787234221e9e2eb618807d2676e9
#
_cell.length_a   1.000
_cell.length_b   1.000
_cell.length_c   1.000
_cell.angle_alpha   90.00
_cell.angle_beta   90.00
_cell.angle_gamma   90.00
#
_symmetry.space_group_name_H-M   'P 1'
#
loop_
_entity.id
_entity.type
_entity.pdbx_description
1 polymer ?
#
loop_
_entity_poly.entity_id
_entity_poly.type
_entity_poly.pdbx_seq_one_letter_code
_entity_poly.pdbx_strand_id
1 'polypeptide(L)'
;YISGAGSYQLVAELSSDNVCDYGITKNYNQFYQDVYEWAEEVTSNNDAPRNIWSSNYNNIANANQALSAIEELGGPTTTRLKASKGEALICRAYSHFVLANMFCMPYNPATAGNCLGIPYMDHAETDLNPRYERGTLQEVYEMIGKDIEAGIPLIDDTAYSVPKYHFNYKAACCFASRYYLFMQDWGNAIKYATMALTSNPSSLLRDYSAIAALPKGTSRHQEYVNSASTANFLLQAATSNSGLLFDWYSTAGRYSHGKLQGIYETVQPKKGGPWGSSVTFKAPHAVLASSGKYVLPRTWRVFQYTDPVAGTGFNKAISVLFTSEEALLNRAEAYIMKMNEDPTALDKALEDINLYAANLFSAGFKS
;
A
#
# COMPACT_ATOMS: atom_id res chain seq x y z
N TYR A 1 14.58 5.75 -0.89
CA TYR A 1 14.57 4.33 -0.46
C TYR A 1 13.56 4.14 0.66
N ILE A 2 12.40 3.53 0.38
CA ILE A 2 11.27 3.43 1.32
C ILE A 2 11.35 2.12 2.13
N SER A 3 12.52 1.65 2.50
CA SER A 3 12.71 0.31 3.08
C SER A 3 12.09 0.11 4.48
N GLY A 4 11.81 1.20 5.21
CA GLY A 4 11.20 1.14 6.53
C GLY A 4 9.66 1.33 6.53
N ALA A 5 9.10 1.94 5.48
CA ALA A 5 7.69 2.31 5.46
C ALA A 5 6.73 1.12 5.30
N GLY A 6 7.21 -0.07 4.89
CA GLY A 6 6.37 -1.24 4.65
C GLY A 6 5.85 -1.95 5.88
N SER A 7 6.43 -1.69 7.03
CA SER A 7 6.01 -2.36 8.28
C SER A 7 4.62 -1.93 8.76
N TYR A 8 4.11 -0.76 8.33
CA TYR A 8 2.75 -0.34 8.68
C TYR A 8 1.68 -1.33 8.17
N GLN A 9 1.94 -2.05 7.08
CA GLN A 9 1.00 -3.03 6.52
C GLN A 9 0.67 -4.15 7.50
N LEU A 10 1.65 -4.61 8.30
CA LEU A 10 1.41 -5.62 9.32
C LEU A 10 0.47 -5.10 10.40
N VAL A 11 0.71 -3.89 10.89
CA VAL A 11 -0.14 -3.27 11.92
C VAL A 11 -1.54 -3.03 11.37
N ALA A 12 -1.66 -2.45 10.19
CA ALA A 12 -2.96 -2.18 9.56
C ALA A 12 -3.77 -3.46 9.33
N GLU A 13 -3.12 -4.55 8.88
CA GLU A 13 -3.79 -5.83 8.63
C GLU A 13 -4.23 -6.51 9.94
N LEU A 14 -3.34 -6.52 10.97
CA LEU A 14 -3.68 -7.10 12.28
C LEU A 14 -4.80 -6.35 12.99
N SER A 15 -4.92 -5.05 12.80
CA SER A 15 -5.95 -4.19 13.40
C SER A 15 -7.26 -4.19 12.60
N SER A 16 -7.34 -4.96 11.51
CA SER A 16 -8.50 -5.00 10.63
C SER A 16 -9.35 -6.24 10.86
N ASP A 17 -10.59 -6.20 10.35
CA ASP A 17 -11.53 -7.32 10.35
C ASP A 17 -11.10 -8.51 9.50
N ASN A 18 -10.02 -8.36 8.70
CA ASN A 18 -9.51 -9.41 7.84
C ASN A 18 -8.80 -10.53 8.61
N VAL A 19 -8.39 -10.28 9.85
CA VAL A 19 -7.60 -11.20 10.67
C VAL A 19 -8.45 -11.83 11.76
N CYS A 20 -8.26 -13.14 11.96
CA CYS A 20 -8.88 -13.91 13.04
C CYS A 20 -7.83 -14.42 14.02
N ASP A 21 -8.21 -14.49 15.30
CA ASP A 21 -7.46 -15.22 16.33
C ASP A 21 -7.84 -16.73 16.28
N TYR A 22 -6.84 -17.57 16.03
CA TYR A 22 -7.01 -19.04 16.01
C TYR A 22 -6.74 -19.72 17.35
N GLY A 23 -6.45 -18.95 18.41
CA GLY A 23 -6.20 -19.48 19.76
C GLY A 23 -4.92 -20.34 19.87
N ILE A 24 -4.03 -20.31 18.87
CA ILE A 24 -2.82 -21.13 18.85
C ILE A 24 -1.79 -20.49 19.78
N THR A 25 -1.32 -21.23 20.78
CA THR A 25 -0.34 -20.75 21.76
C THR A 25 1.12 -20.95 21.31
N LYS A 26 1.35 -21.80 20.31
CA LYS A 26 2.69 -22.04 19.76
C LYS A 26 3.18 -20.81 19.00
N ASN A 27 4.40 -20.38 19.25
CA ASN A 27 5.00 -19.17 18.67
C ASN A 27 4.21 -17.88 19.03
N TYR A 28 3.70 -17.83 20.26
CA TYR A 28 3.05 -16.63 20.79
C TYR A 28 3.99 -15.41 20.70
N ASN A 29 3.43 -14.28 20.30
CA ASN A 29 4.11 -12.99 20.27
C ASN A 29 3.16 -11.92 20.83
N GLN A 30 3.53 -11.33 21.94
CA GLN A 30 2.74 -10.32 22.64
C GLN A 30 2.43 -9.11 21.74
N PHE A 31 3.38 -8.68 20.94
CA PHE A 31 3.18 -7.57 19.99
C PHE A 31 1.98 -7.79 19.06
N TYR A 32 1.84 -9.02 18.51
CA TYR A 32 0.71 -9.29 17.61
C TYR A 32 -0.62 -9.30 18.33
N GLN A 33 -0.64 -9.75 19.59
CA GLN A 33 -1.83 -9.68 20.43
C GLN A 33 -2.20 -8.24 20.74
N ASP A 34 -1.25 -7.42 21.18
CA ASP A 34 -1.48 -6.03 21.53
C ASP A 34 -2.08 -5.25 20.34
N VAL A 35 -1.51 -5.45 19.13
CA VAL A 35 -2.02 -4.81 17.92
C VAL A 35 -3.41 -5.32 17.53
N TYR A 36 -3.65 -6.64 17.61
CA TYR A 36 -4.95 -7.23 17.28
C TYR A 36 -6.06 -6.78 18.26
N GLU A 37 -5.74 -6.67 19.54
CA GLU A 37 -6.66 -6.26 20.60
C GLU A 37 -6.75 -4.72 20.76
N TRP A 38 -6.02 -3.95 19.94
CA TRP A 38 -5.91 -2.48 20.06
C TRP A 38 -5.43 -2.03 21.44
N ALA A 39 -4.61 -2.86 22.08
CA ALA A 39 -3.98 -2.57 23.36
C ALA A 39 -2.77 -1.61 23.20
N GLU A 40 -2.35 -1.00 24.31
CA GLU A 40 -1.13 -0.22 24.32
C GLU A 40 0.08 -1.14 24.04
N GLU A 41 0.78 -0.90 22.95
CA GLU A 41 1.93 -1.70 22.53
C GLU A 41 3.18 -1.24 23.29
N VAL A 42 3.78 -2.15 24.06
CA VAL A 42 4.96 -1.88 24.89
C VAL A 42 6.20 -2.68 24.46
N THR A 43 6.05 -3.58 23.49
CA THR A 43 7.11 -4.47 23.08
C THR A 43 7.98 -3.87 21.96
N SER A 44 9.25 -4.26 21.91
CA SER A 44 10.12 -3.90 20.80
C SER A 44 9.96 -4.89 19.66
N ASN A 45 9.48 -4.42 18.51
CA ASN A 45 9.33 -5.21 17.29
C ASN A 45 9.66 -4.35 16.06
N ASN A 46 10.18 -4.95 14.98
CA ASN A 46 10.50 -4.23 13.75
C ASN A 46 9.26 -3.55 13.13
N ASP A 47 8.09 -4.13 13.34
CA ASP A 47 6.82 -3.63 12.83
C ASP A 47 6.07 -2.73 13.84
N ALA A 48 6.68 -2.42 15.00
CA ALA A 48 6.04 -1.59 16.03
C ALA A 48 5.78 -0.14 15.54
N PRO A 49 4.72 0.51 16.02
CA PRO A 49 4.39 1.90 15.66
C PRO A 49 5.57 2.87 15.83
N ARG A 50 6.39 2.70 16.88
CA ARG A 50 7.63 3.47 17.06
C ARG A 50 8.58 3.36 15.86
N ASN A 51 8.75 2.15 15.32
CA ASN A 51 9.63 1.94 14.17
C ASN A 51 9.01 2.46 12.87
N ILE A 52 7.69 2.40 12.72
CA ILE A 52 6.98 3.06 11.61
C ILE A 52 7.24 4.57 11.65
N TRP A 53 7.11 5.19 12.82
CA TRP A 53 7.40 6.61 13.03
C TRP A 53 8.84 6.94 12.64
N SER A 54 9.81 6.29 13.27
CA SER A 54 11.24 6.58 13.06
C SER A 54 11.69 6.31 11.62
N SER A 55 11.21 5.23 11.01
CA SER A 55 11.57 4.87 9.63
C SER A 55 11.02 5.87 8.61
N ASN A 56 9.79 6.36 8.79
CA ASN A 56 9.23 7.35 7.88
C ASN A 56 9.91 8.70 8.02
N TYR A 57 10.22 9.18 9.25
CA TYR A 57 11.01 10.41 9.42
C TYR A 57 12.44 10.27 8.89
N ASN A 58 13.04 9.09 8.97
CA ASN A 58 14.34 8.85 8.33
C ASN A 58 14.24 8.90 6.80
N ASN A 59 13.17 8.37 6.20
CA ASN A 59 12.92 8.50 4.77
C ASN A 59 12.73 9.97 4.36
N ILE A 60 11.99 10.75 5.16
CA ILE A 60 11.80 12.19 4.95
C ILE A 60 13.14 12.92 5.01
N ALA A 61 13.97 12.64 6.01
CA ALA A 61 15.30 13.23 6.12
C ALA A 61 16.16 12.93 4.90
N ASN A 62 16.17 11.68 4.43
CA ASN A 62 16.90 11.29 3.21
C ASN A 62 16.36 12.01 1.96
N ALA A 63 15.04 12.18 1.84
CA ALA A 63 14.43 12.93 0.74
C ALA A 63 14.85 14.42 0.79
N ASN A 64 14.82 15.01 1.98
CA ASN A 64 15.25 16.41 2.17
C ASN A 64 16.74 16.61 1.85
N GLN A 65 17.61 15.68 2.26
CA GLN A 65 19.04 15.71 1.89
C GLN A 65 19.24 15.63 0.36
N ALA A 66 18.49 14.76 -0.30
CA ALA A 66 18.56 14.66 -1.77
C ALA A 66 18.08 15.95 -2.45
N LEU A 67 17.00 16.55 -1.96
CA LEU A 67 16.49 17.83 -2.46
C LEU A 67 17.50 18.96 -2.26
N SER A 68 18.11 19.07 -1.06
CA SER A 68 19.16 20.05 -0.77
C SER A 68 20.37 19.90 -1.69
N ALA A 69 20.87 18.67 -1.85
CA ALA A 69 22.01 18.38 -2.73
C ALA A 69 21.74 18.73 -4.20
N ILE A 70 20.51 18.53 -4.69
CA ILE A 70 20.11 18.92 -6.05
C ILE A 70 20.15 20.46 -6.20
N GLU A 71 19.68 21.21 -5.22
CA GLU A 71 19.72 22.67 -5.25
C GLU A 71 21.17 23.19 -5.17
N GLU A 72 22.03 22.59 -4.36
CA GLU A 72 23.47 22.91 -4.28
C GLU A 72 24.21 22.67 -5.62
N LEU A 73 23.75 21.71 -6.41
CA LEU A 73 24.24 21.44 -7.76
C LEU A 73 23.71 22.42 -8.84
N GLY A 74 22.95 23.44 -8.44
CA GLY A 74 22.35 24.43 -9.34
C GLY A 74 20.96 24.04 -9.84
N GLY A 75 20.28 23.14 -9.13
CA GLY A 75 18.92 22.70 -9.42
C GLY A 75 18.84 21.50 -10.39
N PRO A 76 17.63 21.11 -10.82
CA PRO A 76 17.39 19.91 -11.63
C PRO A 76 17.73 20.15 -13.12
N THR A 77 18.99 20.37 -13.43
CA THR A 77 19.46 20.75 -14.78
C THR A 77 19.53 19.58 -15.77
N THR A 78 19.61 18.34 -15.29
CA THR A 78 19.64 17.12 -16.12
C THR A 78 18.39 16.28 -15.95
N THR A 79 18.08 15.41 -16.92
CA THR A 79 16.95 14.44 -16.82
C THR A 79 17.04 13.62 -15.54
N ARG A 80 18.23 13.13 -15.17
CA ARG A 80 18.43 12.35 -13.97
C ARG A 80 18.16 13.16 -12.69
N LEU A 81 18.65 14.40 -12.61
CA LEU A 81 18.39 15.27 -11.45
C LEU A 81 16.91 15.65 -11.36
N LYS A 82 16.21 15.87 -12.50
CA LYS A 82 14.75 16.07 -12.52
C LYS A 82 14.01 14.88 -11.96
N ALA A 83 14.29 13.67 -12.47
CA ALA A 83 13.68 12.44 -12.00
C ALA A 83 13.96 12.21 -10.50
N SER A 84 15.20 12.41 -10.05
CA SER A 84 15.56 12.28 -8.63
C SER A 84 14.85 13.31 -7.76
N LYS A 85 14.68 14.56 -8.21
CA LYS A 85 13.89 15.57 -7.48
C LYS A 85 12.43 15.17 -7.39
N GLY A 86 11.84 14.71 -8.50
CA GLY A 86 10.46 14.22 -8.54
C GLY A 86 10.24 13.08 -7.57
N GLU A 87 11.08 12.05 -7.61
CA GLU A 87 10.98 10.91 -6.69
C GLU A 87 11.17 11.32 -5.24
N ALA A 88 12.13 12.20 -4.92
CA ALA A 88 12.36 12.67 -3.54
C ALA A 88 11.14 13.40 -2.98
N LEU A 89 10.48 14.26 -3.77
CA LEU A 89 9.24 14.93 -3.39
C LEU A 89 8.11 13.92 -3.11
N ILE A 90 7.92 12.95 -4.00
CA ILE A 90 6.89 11.91 -3.82
C ILE A 90 7.19 11.01 -2.62
N CYS A 91 8.46 10.64 -2.38
CA CYS A 91 8.86 9.88 -1.20
C CYS A 91 8.57 10.64 0.10
N ARG A 92 8.85 11.95 0.12
CA ARG A 92 8.57 12.83 1.25
C ARG A 92 7.06 12.93 1.51
N ALA A 93 6.28 13.18 0.47
CA ALA A 93 4.82 13.20 0.52
C ALA A 93 4.24 11.90 1.05
N TYR A 94 4.68 10.75 0.51
CA TYR A 94 4.20 9.44 0.90
C TYR A 94 4.53 9.11 2.37
N SER A 95 5.74 9.41 2.83
CA SER A 95 6.11 9.17 4.22
C SER A 95 5.31 10.02 5.19
N HIS A 96 5.06 11.30 4.88
CA HIS A 96 4.17 12.14 5.69
C HIS A 96 2.71 11.65 5.63
N PHE A 97 2.25 11.17 4.47
CA PHE A 97 0.90 10.59 4.34
C PHE A 97 0.73 9.34 5.22
N VAL A 98 1.71 8.44 5.24
CA VAL A 98 1.70 7.26 6.14
C VAL A 98 1.64 7.70 7.59
N LEU A 99 2.51 8.64 7.99
CA LEU A 99 2.54 9.16 9.37
C LEU A 99 1.22 9.82 9.77
N ALA A 100 0.65 10.66 8.91
CA ALA A 100 -0.61 11.33 9.17
C ALA A 100 -1.76 10.33 9.38
N ASN A 101 -1.83 9.29 8.52
CA ASN A 101 -2.89 8.28 8.63
C ASN A 101 -2.72 7.29 9.79
N MET A 102 -1.48 7.11 10.27
CA MET A 102 -1.21 6.21 11.41
C MET A 102 -1.33 6.91 12.77
N PHE A 103 -1.04 8.22 12.85
CA PHE A 103 -0.85 8.91 14.12
C PHE A 103 -1.75 10.14 14.31
N CYS A 104 -2.62 10.45 13.36
CA CYS A 104 -3.62 11.51 13.48
C CYS A 104 -5.04 10.96 13.35
N MET A 105 -6.01 11.82 13.58
CA MET A 105 -7.40 11.52 13.26
C MET A 105 -7.60 11.33 11.75
N PRO A 106 -8.58 10.54 11.29
CA PRO A 106 -8.92 10.47 9.88
C PRO A 106 -9.20 11.89 9.32
N TYR A 107 -8.70 12.14 8.10
CA TYR A 107 -8.93 13.45 7.48
C TYR A 107 -10.42 13.67 7.19
N ASN A 108 -10.92 14.80 7.65
CA ASN A 108 -12.26 15.29 7.32
C ASN A 108 -12.15 16.78 7.00
N PRO A 109 -12.53 17.23 5.80
CA PRO A 109 -12.43 18.64 5.39
C PRO A 109 -13.08 19.62 6.37
N ALA A 110 -14.16 19.21 7.05
CA ALA A 110 -14.88 20.06 7.98
C ALA A 110 -14.15 20.26 9.34
N THR A 111 -13.24 19.35 9.71
CA THR A 111 -12.62 19.35 11.05
C THR A 111 -11.08 19.33 11.03
N ALA A 112 -10.45 19.04 9.90
CA ALA A 112 -9.00 18.88 9.79
C ALA A 112 -8.21 20.12 10.25
N GLY A 113 -8.76 21.32 10.08
CA GLY A 113 -8.16 22.57 10.58
C GLY A 113 -8.13 22.70 12.10
N ASN A 114 -8.91 21.89 12.82
CA ASN A 114 -8.95 21.85 14.29
C ASN A 114 -8.28 20.58 14.87
N CYS A 115 -7.84 19.65 14.02
CA CYS A 115 -7.16 18.44 14.45
C CYS A 115 -5.64 18.64 14.39
N LEU A 116 -4.92 18.11 15.39
CA LEU A 116 -3.46 18.12 15.36
C LEU A 116 -2.94 17.17 14.27
N GLY A 117 -2.05 17.70 13.44
CA GLY A 117 -1.28 16.94 12.47
C GLY A 117 -0.02 16.32 13.07
N ILE A 118 0.93 15.99 12.21
CA ILE A 118 2.31 15.62 12.55
C ILE A 118 3.24 16.79 12.22
N PRO A 119 4.47 16.86 12.75
CA PRO A 119 5.48 17.77 12.23
C PRO A 119 5.74 17.51 10.74
N TYR A 120 5.61 18.53 9.91
CA TYR A 120 5.95 18.43 8.47
C TYR A 120 7.37 18.94 8.26
N MET A 121 8.23 18.04 7.75
CA MET A 121 9.66 18.30 7.57
C MET A 121 9.93 18.53 6.09
N ASP A 122 10.14 19.77 5.69
CA ASP A 122 10.30 20.19 4.29
C ASP A 122 11.74 20.58 3.88
N HIS A 123 12.69 20.51 4.80
CA HIS A 123 14.10 20.86 4.59
C HIS A 123 15.05 19.89 5.28
N ALA A 124 16.30 19.88 4.85
CA ALA A 124 17.38 19.14 5.50
C ALA A 124 17.68 19.76 6.86
N GLU A 125 17.73 18.89 7.90
CA GLU A 125 18.01 19.33 9.26
C GLU A 125 19.48 19.67 9.45
N THR A 126 19.75 20.79 10.07
CA THR A 126 21.10 21.28 10.39
C THR A 126 21.36 21.38 11.89
N ASP A 127 20.30 21.34 12.71
CA ASP A 127 20.41 21.43 14.16
C ASP A 127 20.58 20.05 14.81
N LEU A 128 21.40 19.99 15.88
CA LEU A 128 21.64 18.75 16.63
C LEU A 128 20.46 18.34 17.51
N ASN A 129 19.60 19.28 17.91
CA ASN A 129 18.46 19.03 18.78
C ASN A 129 17.28 19.92 18.39
N PRO A 130 16.73 19.72 17.20
CA PRO A 130 15.65 20.55 16.68
C PRO A 130 14.36 20.31 17.48
N ARG A 131 13.56 21.36 17.60
CA ARG A 131 12.20 21.27 18.16
C ARG A 131 11.20 21.55 17.06
N TYR A 132 10.27 20.64 16.89
CA TYR A 132 9.21 20.76 15.90
C TYR A 132 7.86 20.84 16.59
N GLU A 133 7.04 21.73 16.10
CA GLU A 133 5.65 21.83 16.51
C GLU A 133 4.77 21.05 15.54
N ARG A 134 3.64 20.61 16.06
CA ARG A 134 2.60 19.98 15.23
C ARG A 134 1.68 21.07 14.72
N GLY A 135 1.59 21.22 13.41
CA GLY A 135 0.56 22.01 12.77
C GLY A 135 -0.80 21.29 12.79
N THR A 136 -1.75 21.83 12.07
CA THR A 136 -3.05 21.19 11.87
C THR A 136 -2.94 20.04 10.88
N LEU A 137 -3.86 19.10 10.95
CA LEU A 137 -3.96 18.01 9.97
C LEU A 137 -4.22 18.55 8.55
N GLN A 138 -4.96 19.64 8.44
CA GLN A 138 -5.19 20.32 7.17
C GLN A 138 -3.87 20.79 6.55
N GLU A 139 -3.05 21.50 7.31
CA GLU A 139 -1.74 21.99 6.84
C GLU A 139 -0.84 20.85 6.39
N VAL A 140 -0.81 19.74 7.14
CA VAL A 140 -0.05 18.54 6.75
C VAL A 140 -0.51 18.01 5.40
N TYR A 141 -1.81 17.86 5.20
CA TYR A 141 -2.33 17.37 3.92
C TYR A 141 -2.07 18.36 2.78
N GLU A 142 -2.21 19.66 3.01
CA GLU A 142 -1.88 20.69 2.00
C GLU A 142 -0.40 20.62 1.57
N MET A 143 0.52 20.39 2.51
CA MET A 143 1.95 20.24 2.21
C MET A 143 2.24 18.94 1.44
N ILE A 144 1.57 17.82 1.80
CA ILE A 144 1.62 16.56 1.04
C ILE A 144 1.18 16.81 -0.41
N GLY A 145 0.07 17.52 -0.61
CA GLY A 145 -0.45 17.85 -1.93
C GLY A 145 0.53 18.68 -2.76
N LYS A 146 1.17 19.68 -2.15
CA LYS A 146 2.21 20.49 -2.82
C LYS A 146 3.38 19.65 -3.32
N ASP A 147 3.85 18.69 -2.52
CA ASP A 147 4.92 17.80 -2.92
C ASP A 147 4.49 16.86 -4.06
N ILE A 148 3.26 16.34 -4.02
CA ILE A 148 2.68 15.51 -5.09
C ILE A 148 2.62 16.29 -6.42
N GLU A 149 2.03 17.47 -6.40
CA GLU A 149 1.85 18.30 -7.59
C GLU A 149 3.19 18.78 -8.17
N ALA A 150 4.19 19.06 -7.33
CA ALA A 150 5.52 19.43 -7.77
C ALA A 150 6.34 18.23 -8.25
N GLY A 151 6.14 17.03 -7.67
CA GLY A 151 6.94 15.85 -7.93
C GLY A 151 6.56 15.12 -9.22
N ILE A 152 5.26 14.86 -9.44
CA ILE A 152 4.78 14.05 -10.57
C ILE A 152 5.30 14.55 -11.94
N PRO A 153 5.29 15.86 -12.27
CA PRO A 153 5.77 16.33 -13.56
C PRO A 153 7.27 16.13 -13.80
N LEU A 154 8.05 15.86 -12.76
CA LEU A 154 9.50 15.67 -12.83
C LEU A 154 9.90 14.19 -12.96
N ILE A 155 8.99 13.25 -12.73
CA ILE A 155 9.29 11.82 -12.81
C ILE A 155 9.56 11.41 -14.24
N ASP A 156 10.65 10.67 -14.44
CA ASP A 156 11.02 10.05 -15.69
C ASP A 156 11.48 8.60 -15.42
N ASP A 157 10.66 7.65 -15.84
CA ASP A 157 10.89 6.22 -15.60
C ASP A 157 12.16 5.70 -16.27
N THR A 158 12.66 6.39 -17.31
CA THR A 158 13.91 6.03 -18.01
C THR A 158 15.16 6.27 -17.18
N ALA A 159 15.06 7.06 -16.10
CA ALA A 159 16.16 7.31 -15.18
C ALA A 159 16.46 6.11 -14.25
N TYR A 160 15.57 5.12 -14.19
CA TYR A 160 15.66 4.00 -13.25
C TYR A 160 16.00 2.69 -13.96
N SER A 161 16.92 1.91 -13.38
CA SER A 161 17.26 0.57 -13.88
C SER A 161 16.13 -0.45 -13.62
N VAL A 162 15.41 -0.32 -12.51
CA VAL A 162 14.25 -1.14 -12.16
C VAL A 162 13.12 -0.24 -11.66
N PRO A 163 12.33 0.36 -12.57
CA PRO A 163 11.32 1.36 -12.21
C PRO A 163 10.29 0.90 -11.16
N LYS A 164 10.03 -0.40 -11.08
CA LYS A 164 9.06 -0.96 -10.11
C LYS A 164 9.49 -0.88 -8.63
N TYR A 165 10.73 -0.55 -8.36
CA TYR A 165 11.24 -0.29 -7.01
C TYR A 165 11.45 1.22 -6.73
N HIS A 166 10.98 2.07 -7.63
CA HIS A 166 11.01 3.52 -7.53
C HIS A 166 9.60 4.09 -7.67
N PHE A 167 9.36 5.28 -7.15
CA PHE A 167 8.15 6.02 -7.50
C PHE A 167 8.20 6.40 -8.98
N ASN A 168 7.90 5.42 -9.84
CA ASN A 168 7.68 5.63 -11.25
C ASN A 168 6.37 6.41 -11.47
N TYR A 169 6.14 6.87 -12.70
CA TYR A 169 5.02 7.74 -13.01
C TYR A 169 3.65 7.15 -12.63
N LYS A 170 3.42 5.86 -12.94
CA LYS A 170 2.14 5.20 -12.61
C LYS A 170 1.95 5.04 -11.09
N ALA A 171 3.01 4.71 -10.38
CA ALA A 171 2.97 4.60 -8.93
C ALA A 171 2.68 5.95 -8.25
N ALA A 172 3.32 7.02 -8.71
CA ALA A 172 3.08 8.37 -8.21
C ALA A 172 1.65 8.85 -8.49
N CYS A 173 1.13 8.59 -9.70
CA CYS A 173 -0.26 8.90 -10.03
C CYS A 173 -1.25 8.06 -9.20
N CYS A 174 -0.98 6.77 -8.96
CA CYS A 174 -1.82 5.94 -8.11
C CYS A 174 -1.80 6.44 -6.64
N PHE A 175 -0.64 6.82 -6.12
CA PHE A 175 -0.53 7.44 -4.81
C PHE A 175 -1.32 8.77 -4.75
N ALA A 176 -1.19 9.63 -5.75
CA ALA A 176 -1.95 10.86 -5.82
C ALA A 176 -3.47 10.60 -5.82
N SER A 177 -3.94 9.58 -6.55
CA SER A 177 -5.36 9.23 -6.53
C SER A 177 -5.84 8.79 -5.14
N ARG A 178 -5.05 7.99 -4.41
CA ARG A 178 -5.32 7.61 -3.02
C ARG A 178 -5.35 8.84 -2.11
N TYR A 179 -4.34 9.71 -2.22
CA TYR A 179 -4.27 10.93 -1.44
C TYR A 179 -5.52 11.82 -1.64
N TYR A 180 -5.93 12.04 -2.89
CA TYR A 180 -7.11 12.87 -3.17
C TYR A 180 -8.43 12.20 -2.76
N LEU A 181 -8.53 10.86 -2.75
CA LEU A 181 -9.66 10.17 -2.13
C LEU A 181 -9.75 10.48 -0.64
N PHE A 182 -8.64 10.41 0.08
CA PHE A 182 -8.60 10.73 1.51
C PHE A 182 -8.95 12.19 1.79
N MET A 183 -8.57 13.09 0.89
CA MET A 183 -8.97 14.50 0.95
C MET A 183 -10.43 14.77 0.55
N GLN A 184 -11.13 13.77 0.00
CA GLN A 184 -12.46 13.89 -0.59
C GLN A 184 -12.47 14.85 -1.80
N ASP A 185 -11.36 15.03 -2.48
CA ASP A 185 -11.26 15.71 -3.77
C ASP A 185 -11.42 14.67 -4.91
N TRP A 186 -12.68 14.35 -5.17
CA TRP A 186 -13.07 13.33 -6.13
C TRP A 186 -12.60 13.64 -7.55
N GLY A 187 -12.55 14.93 -7.91
CA GLY A 187 -12.10 15.37 -9.24
C GLY A 187 -10.64 15.02 -9.50
N ASN A 188 -9.76 15.37 -8.57
CA ASN A 188 -8.35 15.03 -8.66
C ASN A 188 -8.10 13.53 -8.47
N ALA A 189 -8.86 12.84 -7.62
CA ALA A 189 -8.78 11.39 -7.49
C ALA A 189 -9.03 10.68 -8.84
N ILE A 190 -10.09 11.07 -9.57
CA ILE A 190 -10.39 10.56 -10.92
C ILE A 190 -9.27 10.89 -11.91
N LYS A 191 -8.78 12.13 -11.91
CA LYS A 191 -7.71 12.60 -12.79
C LYS A 191 -6.46 11.72 -12.65
N TYR A 192 -5.95 11.58 -11.44
CA TYR A 192 -4.70 10.85 -11.21
C TYR A 192 -4.86 9.33 -11.37
N ALA A 193 -6.00 8.76 -10.97
CA ALA A 193 -6.30 7.36 -11.28
C ALA A 193 -6.31 7.09 -12.79
N THR A 194 -6.91 8.00 -13.58
CA THR A 194 -6.93 7.88 -15.04
C THR A 194 -5.52 7.99 -15.65
N MET A 195 -4.67 8.86 -15.11
CA MET A 195 -3.26 8.98 -15.53
C MET A 195 -2.48 7.68 -15.24
N ALA A 196 -2.71 7.04 -14.09
CA ALA A 196 -2.09 5.77 -13.74
C ALA A 196 -2.56 4.60 -14.64
N LEU A 197 -3.85 4.57 -14.97
CA LEU A 197 -4.48 3.47 -15.71
C LEU A 197 -4.29 3.55 -17.23
N THR A 198 -3.96 4.71 -17.77
CA THR A 198 -3.87 4.96 -19.22
C THR A 198 -5.23 4.78 -19.94
N SER A 199 -5.20 4.75 -21.28
CA SER A 199 -6.42 4.60 -22.10
C SER A 199 -6.96 3.16 -22.16
N ASN A 200 -6.18 2.17 -21.73
CA ASN A 200 -6.59 0.76 -21.75
C ASN A 200 -6.33 0.09 -20.38
N PRO A 201 -7.21 0.32 -19.39
CA PRO A 201 -7.06 -0.25 -18.06
C PRO A 201 -6.99 -1.78 -18.02
N SER A 202 -7.74 -2.46 -18.92
CA SER A 202 -7.81 -3.92 -18.96
C SER A 202 -6.45 -4.59 -19.19
N SER A 203 -5.56 -3.95 -19.97
CA SER A 203 -4.21 -4.45 -20.24
C SER A 203 -3.26 -4.37 -19.05
N LEU A 204 -3.65 -3.64 -18.02
CA LEU A 204 -2.85 -3.46 -16.80
C LEU A 204 -3.29 -4.38 -15.67
N LEU A 205 -4.48 -4.99 -15.75
CA LEU A 205 -4.99 -5.84 -14.68
C LEU A 205 -4.19 -7.14 -14.54
N ARG A 206 -4.18 -7.66 -13.33
CA ARG A 206 -3.44 -8.86 -12.97
C ARG A 206 -4.06 -10.10 -13.60
N ASP A 207 -3.24 -10.96 -14.20
CA ASP A 207 -3.68 -12.28 -14.65
C ASP A 207 -3.74 -13.26 -13.45
N TYR A 208 -4.86 -13.24 -12.76
CA TYR A 208 -5.11 -14.16 -11.65
C TYR A 208 -5.15 -15.63 -12.08
N SER A 209 -5.56 -15.92 -13.32
CA SER A 209 -5.62 -17.28 -13.82
C SER A 209 -4.22 -17.86 -14.03
N ALA A 210 -3.31 -17.08 -14.57
CA ALA A 210 -1.91 -17.49 -14.71
C ALA A 210 -1.25 -17.77 -13.35
N ILE A 211 -1.48 -16.91 -12.35
CA ILE A 211 -0.96 -17.14 -10.99
C ILE A 211 -1.59 -18.39 -10.38
N ALA A 212 -2.90 -18.60 -10.55
CA ALA A 212 -3.61 -19.76 -10.02
C ALA A 212 -3.14 -21.09 -10.64
N ALA A 213 -2.67 -21.07 -11.89
CA ALA A 213 -2.09 -22.24 -12.57
C ALA A 213 -0.74 -22.69 -11.98
N LEU A 214 -0.03 -21.81 -11.29
CA LEU A 214 1.23 -22.17 -10.64
C LEU A 214 1.02 -23.13 -9.45
N PRO A 215 2.04 -23.93 -9.10
CA PRO A 215 2.00 -24.75 -7.89
C PRO A 215 1.64 -23.92 -6.65
N LYS A 216 0.82 -24.50 -5.76
CA LYS A 216 0.50 -23.86 -4.49
C LYS A 216 1.77 -23.64 -3.67
N GLY A 217 1.90 -22.49 -3.04
CA GLY A 217 3.05 -22.14 -2.21
C GLY A 217 3.79 -20.91 -2.70
N THR A 218 5.10 -20.89 -2.47
CA THR A 218 5.99 -19.74 -2.72
C THR A 218 5.92 -19.22 -4.16
N SER A 219 5.75 -20.09 -5.17
CA SER A 219 5.70 -19.67 -6.58
C SER A 219 4.59 -18.67 -6.86
N ARG A 220 3.43 -18.82 -6.23
CA ARG A 220 2.30 -17.88 -6.38
C ARG A 220 2.59 -16.54 -5.73
N HIS A 221 3.25 -16.54 -4.57
CA HIS A 221 3.66 -15.31 -3.89
C HIS A 221 4.72 -14.55 -4.69
N GLN A 222 5.71 -15.26 -5.23
CA GLN A 222 6.73 -14.68 -6.11
C GLN A 222 6.12 -14.06 -7.35
N GLU A 223 5.19 -14.75 -8.01
CA GLU A 223 4.54 -14.26 -9.21
C GLU A 223 3.64 -13.05 -8.91
N TYR A 224 2.95 -13.04 -7.76
CA TYR A 224 2.15 -11.89 -7.37
C TYR A 224 2.98 -10.60 -7.24
N VAL A 225 4.19 -10.70 -6.65
CA VAL A 225 5.11 -9.56 -6.48
C VAL A 225 6.13 -9.42 -7.61
N ASN A 226 5.90 -10.06 -8.75
CA ASN A 226 6.82 -10.02 -9.88
C ASN A 226 6.91 -8.59 -10.46
N SER A 227 8.12 -8.06 -10.60
CA SER A 227 8.36 -6.74 -11.19
C SER A 227 8.02 -6.66 -12.68
N ALA A 228 7.91 -7.78 -13.38
CA ALA A 228 7.46 -7.83 -14.77
C ALA A 228 5.93 -7.67 -14.91
N SER A 229 5.16 -7.89 -13.83
CA SER A 229 3.70 -7.74 -13.87
C SER A 229 3.30 -6.28 -14.15
N THR A 230 2.43 -6.09 -15.15
CA THR A 230 1.88 -4.78 -15.49
C THR A 230 0.98 -4.22 -14.39
N ALA A 231 0.38 -5.09 -13.59
CA ALA A 231 -0.49 -4.73 -12.49
C ALA A 231 0.25 -4.11 -11.30
N ASN A 232 1.54 -4.41 -11.14
CA ASN A 232 2.35 -3.89 -10.05
C ASN A 232 2.94 -2.54 -10.44
N PHE A 233 2.53 -1.47 -9.78
CA PHE A 233 3.09 -0.13 -10.01
C PHE A 233 4.30 0.14 -9.12
N LEU A 234 4.24 -0.23 -7.83
CA LEU A 234 5.35 -0.08 -6.91
C LEU A 234 5.51 -1.32 -6.03
N LEU A 235 6.72 -1.85 -6.00
CA LEU A 235 7.13 -2.93 -5.11
C LEU A 235 7.97 -2.36 -3.96
N GLN A 236 7.82 -2.94 -2.79
CA GLN A 236 8.62 -2.61 -1.63
C GLN A 236 9.18 -3.86 -0.98
N ALA A 237 10.47 -3.81 -0.65
CA ALA A 237 11.14 -4.80 0.19
C ALA A 237 11.43 -4.16 1.55
N ALA A 238 10.74 -4.59 2.59
CA ALA A 238 10.89 -4.06 3.95
C ALA A 238 11.34 -5.13 4.94
N THR A 239 12.01 -4.71 6.02
CA THR A 239 12.25 -5.59 7.18
C THR A 239 10.93 -5.67 7.95
N SER A 240 10.21 -6.78 7.79
CA SER A 240 8.88 -6.97 8.36
C SER A 240 8.59 -8.46 8.56
N ASN A 241 7.79 -8.74 9.58
CA ASN A 241 7.26 -10.07 9.84
C ASN A 241 5.90 -10.33 9.13
N SER A 242 5.42 -9.43 8.30
CA SER A 242 4.17 -9.63 7.56
C SER A 242 4.18 -10.91 6.71
N GLY A 243 5.32 -11.23 6.09
CA GLY A 243 5.50 -12.50 5.39
C GLY A 243 5.42 -13.72 6.31
N LEU A 244 5.79 -13.62 7.60
CA LEU A 244 5.65 -14.72 8.57
C LEU A 244 4.19 -14.99 8.92
N LEU A 245 3.33 -13.99 8.91
CA LEU A 245 1.93 -14.12 9.28
C LEU A 245 1.04 -14.48 8.08
N PHE A 246 1.35 -13.95 6.91
CA PHE A 246 0.45 -13.96 5.75
C PHE A 246 0.99 -14.74 4.54
N ASP A 247 2.18 -15.34 4.61
CA ASP A 247 2.72 -16.23 3.58
C ASP A 247 2.17 -17.66 3.72
N TRP A 248 2.35 -18.46 2.68
CA TRP A 248 1.97 -19.87 2.60
C TRP A 248 2.44 -20.70 3.80
N TYR A 249 3.65 -20.44 4.29
CA TYR A 249 4.24 -21.18 5.41
C TYR A 249 3.80 -20.69 6.80
N SER A 250 2.92 -19.73 6.90
CA SER A 250 2.46 -19.16 8.19
C SER A 250 1.47 -20.06 8.93
N THR A 251 1.59 -21.37 8.83
CA THR A 251 0.69 -22.34 9.46
C THR A 251 0.68 -22.28 10.99
N ALA A 252 1.73 -21.72 11.59
CA ALA A 252 1.95 -21.74 13.03
C ALA A 252 1.57 -20.43 13.75
N GLY A 253 1.21 -19.37 13.05
CA GLY A 253 0.83 -18.09 13.66
C GLY A 253 -0.56 -18.12 14.28
N ARG A 254 -0.76 -17.48 15.44
CA ARG A 254 -2.06 -17.33 16.09
C ARG A 254 -3.01 -16.47 15.27
N TYR A 255 -2.51 -15.40 14.68
CA TYR A 255 -3.26 -14.42 13.89
C TYR A 255 -3.03 -14.65 12.41
N SER A 256 -4.10 -14.73 11.63
CA SER A 256 -4.02 -14.87 10.16
C SER A 256 -5.38 -14.53 9.53
N HIS A 257 -5.43 -14.44 8.21
CA HIS A 257 -6.70 -14.26 7.51
C HIS A 257 -7.65 -15.40 7.80
N GLY A 258 -8.91 -15.04 8.03
CA GLY A 258 -9.96 -15.97 8.42
C GLY A 258 -10.65 -16.62 7.23
N LYS A 259 -11.04 -17.89 7.42
CA LYS A 259 -11.88 -18.59 6.44
C LYS A 259 -13.25 -17.92 6.28
N LEU A 260 -13.77 -17.32 7.35
CA LEU A 260 -15.08 -16.67 7.33
C LEU A 260 -15.06 -15.48 6.38
N GLN A 261 -14.15 -14.51 6.62
CA GLN A 261 -14.02 -13.33 5.78
C GLN A 261 -13.56 -13.71 4.35
N GLY A 262 -12.52 -14.56 4.23
CA GLY A 262 -11.94 -14.91 2.94
C GLY A 262 -12.89 -15.71 2.03
N ILE A 263 -13.70 -16.61 2.57
CA ILE A 263 -14.57 -17.48 1.77
C ILE A 263 -16.00 -16.97 1.69
N TYR A 264 -16.56 -16.57 2.83
CA TYR A 264 -17.99 -16.30 2.90
C TYR A 264 -18.35 -14.85 2.59
N GLU A 265 -17.47 -13.91 2.91
CA GLU A 265 -17.75 -12.48 2.79
C GLU A 265 -17.13 -11.85 1.57
N THR A 266 -15.87 -12.20 1.25
CA THR A 266 -15.11 -11.50 0.19
C THR A 266 -14.85 -12.34 -1.06
N VAL A 267 -14.54 -13.63 -0.92
CA VAL A 267 -14.03 -14.46 -2.03
C VAL A 267 -15.09 -15.38 -2.64
N GLN A 268 -15.96 -15.95 -1.81
CA GLN A 268 -17.04 -16.83 -2.25
C GLN A 268 -18.33 -16.43 -1.54
N PRO A 269 -19.02 -15.41 -1.96
CA PRO A 269 -20.33 -15.06 -1.41
C PRO A 269 -21.31 -16.18 -1.67
N LYS A 270 -21.46 -17.10 -0.74
CA LYS A 270 -22.28 -18.31 -0.89
C LYS A 270 -23.77 -18.05 -0.95
N LYS A 271 -24.25 -16.90 -0.52
CA LYS A 271 -25.69 -16.58 -0.48
C LYS A 271 -25.91 -15.12 -0.82
N GLY A 272 -25.97 -14.80 -2.10
CA GLY A 272 -26.49 -13.53 -2.53
C GLY A 272 -25.55 -12.34 -2.34
N GLY A 273 -24.25 -12.57 -2.37
CA GLY A 273 -23.31 -11.46 -2.56
C GLY A 273 -23.63 -10.70 -3.86
N PRO A 274 -23.17 -9.48 -4.00
CA PRO A 274 -23.52 -8.61 -5.15
C PRO A 274 -23.22 -9.25 -6.52
N TRP A 275 -22.27 -10.18 -6.57
CA TRP A 275 -21.80 -10.82 -7.80
C TRP A 275 -22.59 -12.09 -8.19
N GLY A 276 -23.50 -12.57 -7.34
CA GLY A 276 -24.29 -13.78 -7.54
C GLY A 276 -23.66 -15.03 -6.92
N SER A 277 -24.51 -16.02 -6.61
CA SER A 277 -24.12 -17.24 -5.88
C SER A 277 -23.36 -18.28 -6.70
N SER A 278 -23.31 -18.15 -8.02
CA SER A 278 -22.69 -19.10 -8.95
C SER A 278 -21.29 -18.71 -9.43
N VAL A 279 -20.78 -17.54 -9.02
CA VAL A 279 -19.46 -17.09 -9.44
C VAL A 279 -18.34 -17.80 -8.68
N THR A 280 -17.23 -18.04 -9.38
CA THR A 280 -16.00 -18.57 -8.80
C THR A 280 -14.92 -17.50 -8.81
N PHE A 281 -14.24 -17.34 -7.70
CA PHE A 281 -13.13 -16.44 -7.56
C PHE A 281 -11.89 -16.98 -8.28
N LYS A 282 -11.35 -16.25 -9.24
CA LYS A 282 -10.16 -16.66 -10.02
C LYS A 282 -8.86 -16.47 -9.26
N ALA A 283 -8.79 -15.48 -8.34
CA ALA A 283 -7.56 -15.19 -7.64
C ALA A 283 -7.10 -16.43 -6.84
N PRO A 284 -5.81 -16.73 -6.90
CA PRO A 284 -5.26 -17.87 -6.20
C PRO A 284 -5.41 -17.69 -4.70
N HIS A 285 -5.99 -18.69 -4.08
CA HIS A 285 -6.15 -18.74 -2.63
C HIS A 285 -5.98 -20.18 -2.15
N ALA A 286 -5.74 -20.35 -0.87
CA ALA A 286 -5.74 -21.66 -0.26
C ALA A 286 -6.29 -21.61 1.15
N VAL A 287 -6.99 -22.68 1.53
CA VAL A 287 -7.38 -22.94 2.90
C VAL A 287 -6.45 -24.01 3.44
N LEU A 288 -5.76 -23.71 4.53
CA LEU A 288 -4.93 -24.70 5.22
C LEU A 288 -5.82 -25.60 6.04
N ALA A 289 -5.96 -26.86 5.62
CA ALA A 289 -6.92 -27.82 6.19
C ALA A 289 -6.74 -28.05 7.70
N SER A 290 -5.50 -28.00 8.18
CA SER A 290 -5.16 -28.23 9.60
C SER A 290 -5.56 -27.07 10.53
N SER A 291 -5.64 -25.84 10.03
CA SER A 291 -5.92 -24.66 10.85
C SER A 291 -7.15 -23.88 10.40
N GLY A 292 -7.67 -24.12 9.20
CA GLY A 292 -8.74 -23.33 8.62
C GLY A 292 -8.30 -21.93 8.17
N LYS A 293 -7.00 -21.63 8.21
CA LYS A 293 -6.45 -20.34 7.77
C LYS A 293 -6.64 -20.15 6.29
N TYR A 294 -6.88 -18.90 5.92
CA TYR A 294 -7.02 -18.48 4.54
C TYR A 294 -5.75 -17.76 4.07
N VAL A 295 -5.17 -18.20 2.97
CA VAL A 295 -3.93 -17.62 2.44
C VAL A 295 -4.19 -17.01 1.08
N LEU A 296 -3.88 -15.73 0.95
CA LEU A 296 -3.82 -14.98 -0.30
C LEU A 296 -2.35 -14.71 -0.64
N PRO A 297 -1.88 -14.98 -1.86
CA PRO A 297 -0.47 -14.76 -2.24
C PRO A 297 -0.19 -13.29 -2.52
N ARG A 298 -0.22 -12.44 -1.52
CA ARG A 298 -0.02 -10.98 -1.65
C ARG A 298 1.35 -10.49 -1.22
N THR A 299 2.05 -11.27 -0.39
CA THR A 299 3.35 -10.90 0.17
C THR A 299 4.30 -12.06 0.00
N TRP A 300 5.53 -11.79 -0.44
CA TRP A 300 6.57 -12.79 -0.52
C TRP A 300 7.57 -12.60 0.61
N ARG A 301 7.78 -13.65 1.39
CA ARG A 301 8.78 -13.71 2.46
C ARG A 301 10.14 -14.09 1.90
N VAL A 302 11.15 -13.30 2.23
CA VAL A 302 12.55 -13.60 1.96
C VAL A 302 13.34 -13.48 3.26
N PHE A 303 14.19 -14.47 3.57
CA PHE A 303 15.13 -14.35 4.68
C PHE A 303 16.47 -13.87 4.15
N GLN A 304 16.89 -12.67 4.55
CA GLN A 304 18.16 -12.09 4.18
C GLN A 304 19.20 -12.46 5.25
N TYR A 305 20.12 -13.36 4.90
CA TYR A 305 21.22 -13.72 5.79
C TYR A 305 22.21 -12.56 5.95
N THR A 306 22.54 -12.21 7.18
CA THR A 306 23.67 -11.34 7.54
C THR A 306 24.92 -12.16 7.81
N ASP A 307 24.75 -13.38 8.35
CA ASP A 307 25.77 -14.41 8.49
C ASP A 307 25.18 -15.76 8.08
N PRO A 308 25.47 -16.25 6.86
CA PRO A 308 24.97 -17.55 6.39
C PRO A 308 25.50 -18.74 7.21
N VAL A 309 26.69 -18.64 7.83
CA VAL A 309 27.28 -19.71 8.63
C VAL A 309 26.58 -19.82 9.98
N ALA A 310 26.36 -18.67 10.65
CA ALA A 310 25.60 -18.62 11.89
C ALA A 310 24.09 -18.75 11.69
N GLY A 311 23.59 -18.67 10.46
CA GLY A 311 22.15 -18.70 10.15
C GLY A 311 21.39 -17.48 10.63
N THR A 312 22.08 -16.36 10.93
CA THR A 312 21.46 -15.12 11.40
C THR A 312 21.12 -14.18 10.26
N GLY A 313 20.05 -13.40 10.45
CA GLY A 313 19.58 -12.46 9.43
C GLY A 313 18.23 -11.84 9.77
N PHE A 314 17.60 -11.24 8.76
CA PHE A 314 16.34 -10.54 8.89
C PHE A 314 15.28 -11.12 7.95
N ASN A 315 14.04 -11.22 8.44
CA ASN A 315 12.90 -11.44 7.56
C ASN A 315 12.64 -10.17 6.75
N LYS A 316 12.55 -10.33 5.44
CA LYS A 316 12.09 -9.32 4.51
C LYS A 316 10.73 -9.72 3.97
N ALA A 317 9.83 -8.76 3.85
CA ALA A 317 8.59 -8.91 3.13
C ALA A 317 8.68 -8.08 1.85
N ILE A 318 8.40 -8.71 0.71
CA ILE A 318 8.21 -8.02 -0.55
C ILE A 318 6.71 -7.90 -0.76
N SER A 319 6.23 -6.68 -0.91
CA SER A 319 4.81 -6.35 -1.06
C SER A 319 4.61 -5.40 -2.24
N VAL A 320 3.40 -5.39 -2.78
CA VAL A 320 2.99 -4.39 -3.77
C VAL A 320 2.31 -3.25 -3.04
N LEU A 321 2.86 -2.03 -3.15
CA LEU A 321 2.30 -0.84 -2.49
C LEU A 321 1.19 -0.19 -3.31
N PHE A 322 1.33 -0.20 -4.63
CA PHE A 322 0.37 0.39 -5.56
C PHE A 322 0.14 -0.55 -6.73
N THR A 323 -1.14 -0.74 -7.09
CA THR A 323 -1.57 -1.63 -8.17
C THR A 323 -2.50 -0.92 -9.15
N SER A 324 -2.65 -1.52 -10.34
CA SER A 324 -3.65 -1.09 -11.31
C SER A 324 -5.07 -1.28 -10.79
N GLU A 325 -5.30 -2.35 -10.04
CA GLU A 325 -6.59 -2.66 -9.43
C GLU A 325 -6.99 -1.58 -8.41
N GLU A 326 -6.02 -1.11 -7.61
CA GLU A 326 -6.27 -0.01 -6.69
C GLU A 326 -6.63 1.28 -7.43
N ALA A 327 -5.86 1.65 -8.45
CA ALA A 327 -6.15 2.86 -9.22
C ALA A 327 -7.54 2.79 -9.87
N LEU A 328 -7.96 1.60 -10.33
CA LEU A 328 -9.28 1.37 -10.90
C LEU A 328 -10.38 1.56 -9.85
N LEU A 329 -10.21 0.98 -8.67
CA LEU A 329 -11.19 1.09 -7.58
C LEU A 329 -11.23 2.50 -6.99
N ASN A 330 -10.08 3.18 -6.86
CA ASN A 330 -10.04 4.59 -6.46
C ASN A 330 -10.85 5.47 -7.43
N ARG A 331 -10.76 5.20 -8.74
CA ARG A 331 -11.52 5.93 -9.74
C ARG A 331 -13.02 5.65 -9.66
N ALA A 332 -13.37 4.39 -9.48
CA ALA A 332 -14.77 3.97 -9.32
C ALA A 332 -15.41 4.62 -8.07
N GLU A 333 -14.71 4.59 -6.93
CA GLU A 333 -15.17 5.23 -5.71
C GLU A 333 -15.38 6.72 -5.89
N ALA A 334 -14.41 7.42 -6.49
CA ALA A 334 -14.53 8.85 -6.74
C ALA A 334 -15.69 9.20 -7.70
N TYR A 335 -15.96 8.35 -8.70
CA TYR A 335 -17.16 8.51 -9.54
C TYR A 335 -18.45 8.32 -8.75
N ILE A 336 -18.54 7.31 -7.87
CA ILE A 336 -19.71 7.09 -7.01
C ILE A 336 -19.96 8.33 -6.14
N MET A 337 -18.93 8.88 -5.55
CA MET A 337 -19.05 10.07 -4.69
C MET A 337 -19.48 11.31 -5.47
N LYS A 338 -19.25 11.36 -6.77
CA LYS A 338 -19.69 12.46 -7.66
C LYS A 338 -21.06 12.23 -8.32
N MET A 339 -21.74 11.11 -8.10
CA MET A 339 -22.96 10.76 -8.83
C MET A 339 -24.10 11.79 -8.70
N ASN A 340 -24.13 12.55 -7.61
CA ASN A 340 -25.12 13.62 -7.41
C ASN A 340 -24.77 14.91 -8.18
N GLU A 341 -23.52 15.10 -8.58
CA GLU A 341 -23.03 16.26 -9.32
C GLU A 341 -22.94 16.00 -10.83
N ASP A 342 -22.56 14.76 -11.20
CA ASP A 342 -22.42 14.29 -12.58
C ASP A 342 -23.31 13.06 -12.82
N PRO A 343 -24.42 13.19 -13.54
CA PRO A 343 -25.32 12.05 -13.82
C PRO A 343 -24.66 10.88 -14.57
N THR A 344 -23.52 11.13 -15.26
CA THR A 344 -22.79 10.08 -15.99
C THR A 344 -21.75 9.36 -15.11
N ALA A 345 -21.53 9.85 -13.90
CA ALA A 345 -20.48 9.29 -13.01
C ALA A 345 -20.81 7.87 -12.56
N LEU A 346 -22.08 7.55 -12.31
CA LEU A 346 -22.49 6.20 -11.93
C LEU A 346 -22.18 5.18 -13.01
N ASP A 347 -22.46 5.49 -14.27
CA ASP A 347 -22.17 4.59 -15.40
C ASP A 347 -20.66 4.33 -15.51
N LYS A 348 -19.83 5.37 -15.37
CA LYS A 348 -18.37 5.25 -15.37
C LYS A 348 -17.85 4.42 -14.19
N ALA A 349 -18.44 4.58 -13.01
CA ALA A 349 -18.11 3.74 -11.85
C ALA A 349 -18.46 2.27 -12.11
N LEU A 350 -19.64 2.00 -12.68
CA LEU A 350 -20.06 0.64 -13.03
C LEU A 350 -19.16 0.01 -14.10
N GLU A 351 -18.69 0.78 -15.08
CA GLU A 351 -17.71 0.29 -16.07
C GLU A 351 -16.42 -0.19 -15.36
N ASP A 352 -15.87 0.59 -14.46
CA ASP A 352 -14.66 0.25 -13.70
C ASP A 352 -14.88 -0.96 -12.77
N ILE A 353 -15.99 -0.98 -12.04
CA ILE A 353 -16.33 -2.09 -11.14
C ILE A 353 -16.56 -3.38 -11.94
N ASN A 354 -17.27 -3.31 -13.07
CA ASN A 354 -17.51 -4.47 -13.93
C ASN A 354 -16.21 -4.98 -14.55
N LEU A 355 -15.31 -4.09 -14.96
CA LEU A 355 -13.99 -4.48 -15.45
C LEU A 355 -13.18 -5.22 -14.37
N TYR A 356 -13.19 -4.72 -13.15
CA TYR A 356 -12.54 -5.37 -12.01
C TYR A 356 -13.18 -6.73 -11.72
N ALA A 357 -14.51 -6.80 -11.65
CA ALA A 357 -15.24 -8.02 -11.37
C ALA A 357 -15.04 -9.10 -12.46
N ALA A 358 -15.04 -8.73 -13.73
CA ALA A 358 -14.75 -9.64 -14.83
C ALA A 358 -13.34 -10.23 -14.76
N ASN A 359 -12.39 -9.45 -14.26
CA ASN A 359 -11.02 -9.91 -14.03
C ASN A 359 -10.91 -10.87 -12.83
N LEU A 360 -11.69 -10.61 -11.78
CA LEU A 360 -11.59 -11.31 -10.49
C LEU A 360 -12.43 -12.58 -10.44
N PHE A 361 -13.59 -12.59 -11.08
CA PHE A 361 -14.56 -13.70 -11.06
C PHE A 361 -14.64 -14.44 -12.40
N SER A 362 -15.09 -15.69 -12.36
CA SER A 362 -15.41 -16.47 -13.54
C SER A 362 -16.65 -15.90 -14.27
N ALA A 363 -16.88 -16.34 -15.51
CA ALA A 363 -18.08 -15.99 -16.24
C ALA A 363 -19.35 -16.31 -15.43
N GLY A 364 -20.40 -15.50 -15.57
CA GLY A 364 -21.67 -15.69 -14.88
C GLY A 364 -21.89 -14.79 -13.66
N PHE A 365 -20.97 -13.85 -13.37
CA PHE A 365 -21.29 -12.80 -12.41
C PHE A 365 -22.33 -11.85 -13.01
N LYS A 366 -23.14 -11.27 -12.15
CA LYS A 366 -24.12 -10.24 -12.55
C LYS A 366 -23.43 -8.88 -12.52
N SER A 367 -23.40 -8.22 -13.65
CA SER A 367 -22.94 -6.83 -13.78
C SER A 367 -24.00 -5.85 -13.30
#